data_8920070c489cfa7234e4a55aef6b3a78
#
_entry.id   8920070c489cfa7234e4a55aef6b3a78
#
_cell.length_a   1.000
_cell.length_b   1.000
_cell.length_c   1.000
_cell.angle_alpha   90.00
_cell.angle_beta   90.00
_cell.angle_gamma   90.00
#
_symmetry.space_group_name_H-M   'P 1'
#
loop_
_entity.id
_entity.type
_entity.pdbx_description
1 polymer ?
#
loop_
_entity_poly.entity_id
_entity_poly.type
_entity_poly.pdbx_seq_one_letter_code
_entity_poly.pdbx_strand_id
1 'polypeptide(L)'
;MVLNFTGTKVHHLRCDSSDHVPLYIIFLGLEPHNRKKPFRFEEMWLSNPGCNETVEAVWHSSNTTESSEGILQRVEKCGRDLSWWNRNVFGNVWRELAKLRNLLLKAEGVAVLSGDNTRVRQLKKDIEVLRDREATMWAQRSRLLWARQWDKNTKYFHSYATKRYKKNLIEGVRDGDGNWKAHLEEITQVFVSYFNTLFSSSGHNGFARVLELVPNVITDEMNSSLSRAFDASEVQVALQQMAPLKAPGPDGMLLPIFPTFLGHDKP
;
A
#
# COMPACT_ATOMS: atom_id res chain seq x y z
N MET A 1 -35.42 -21.45 7.09
CA MET A 1 -34.22 -21.45 7.96
C MET A 1 -34.02 -20.02 8.42
N VAL A 2 -34.47 -19.67 9.63
CA VAL A 2 -34.33 -18.32 10.19
C VAL A 2 -32.93 -18.25 10.80
N LEU A 3 -32.03 -17.56 10.13
CA LEU A 3 -30.71 -17.25 10.69
C LEU A 3 -30.90 -16.16 11.76
N ASN A 4 -30.83 -16.56 13.03
CA ASN A 4 -30.85 -15.64 14.15
C ASN A 4 -29.54 -14.85 14.19
N PHE A 5 -29.52 -13.68 13.57
CA PHE A 5 -28.44 -12.71 13.72
C PHE A 5 -28.62 -11.95 15.04
N THR A 6 -28.35 -12.62 16.17
CA THR A 6 -28.40 -11.99 17.49
C THR A 6 -27.40 -10.82 17.54
N GLY A 7 -27.94 -9.64 17.80
CA GLY A 7 -27.13 -8.43 18.00
C GLY A 7 -26.83 -7.59 16.75
N THR A 8 -27.39 -7.92 15.61
CA THR A 8 -27.34 -7.04 14.43
C THR A 8 -28.04 -5.72 14.70
N LYS A 9 -27.37 -4.61 14.47
CA LYS A 9 -27.93 -3.26 14.55
C LYS A 9 -28.19 -2.73 13.14
N VAL A 10 -29.40 -2.22 12.90
CA VAL A 10 -29.77 -1.57 11.66
C VAL A 10 -29.96 -0.09 11.93
N HIS A 11 -29.22 0.76 11.25
CA HIS A 11 -29.34 2.20 11.32
C HIS A 11 -29.95 2.74 10.05
N HIS A 12 -30.98 3.56 10.21
CA HIS A 12 -31.56 4.36 9.13
C HIS A 12 -30.72 5.63 8.99
N LEU A 13 -30.09 5.82 7.84
CA LEU A 13 -29.30 7.01 7.56
C LEU A 13 -30.21 8.06 6.91
N ARG A 14 -30.07 9.34 7.32
CA ARG A 14 -30.76 10.42 6.64
C ARG A 14 -30.17 10.62 5.24
N CYS A 15 -31.06 10.75 4.25
CA CYS A 15 -30.69 11.08 2.88
C CYS A 15 -31.63 12.19 2.40
N ASP A 16 -31.06 13.37 2.18
CA ASP A 16 -31.89 14.56 1.80
C ASP A 16 -32.13 14.63 0.28
N SER A 17 -31.54 13.72 -0.50
CA SER A 17 -31.61 13.72 -1.97
C SER A 17 -32.38 12.55 -2.57
N SER A 18 -33.00 11.70 -1.77
CA SER A 18 -33.74 10.52 -2.22
C SER A 18 -34.90 10.21 -1.29
N ASP A 19 -35.99 9.71 -1.85
CA ASP A 19 -37.14 9.14 -1.15
C ASP A 19 -36.82 7.77 -0.49
N HIS A 20 -35.67 7.18 -0.83
CA HIS A 20 -35.20 5.97 -0.21
C HIS A 20 -34.26 6.28 0.97
N VAL A 21 -34.49 5.63 2.10
CA VAL A 21 -33.65 5.72 3.30
C VAL A 21 -32.59 4.65 3.23
N PRO A 22 -31.28 5.01 3.15
CA PRO A 22 -30.21 4.03 3.20
C PRO A 22 -30.18 3.31 4.55
N LEU A 23 -30.06 1.99 4.52
CA LEU A 23 -29.91 1.17 5.72
C LEU A 23 -28.45 0.81 5.93
N TYR A 24 -27.93 1.10 7.11
CA TYR A 24 -26.61 0.68 7.55
C TYR A 24 -26.75 -0.46 8.55
N ILE A 25 -26.30 -1.66 8.17
CA ILE A 25 -26.43 -2.86 8.98
C ILE A 25 -25.06 -3.18 9.59
N ILE A 26 -25.01 -3.21 10.93
CA ILE A 26 -23.84 -3.64 11.68
C ILE A 26 -24.11 -5.06 12.20
N PHE A 27 -23.33 -6.01 11.72
CA PHE A 27 -23.34 -7.37 12.29
C PHE A 27 -22.50 -7.39 13.56
N LEU A 28 -23.03 -7.93 14.65
CA LEU A 28 -22.28 -8.09 15.92
C LEU A 28 -21.10 -9.04 15.70
N GLY A 29 -19.94 -8.61 16.16
CA GLY A 29 -18.65 -9.29 15.97
C GLY A 29 -17.71 -8.59 15.01
N LEU A 30 -18.20 -7.69 14.17
CA LEU A 30 -17.36 -6.81 13.37
C LEU A 30 -17.22 -5.45 14.06
N GLU A 31 -16.66 -5.42 15.26
CA GLU A 31 -16.13 -4.16 15.77
C GLU A 31 -15.16 -3.63 14.72
N PRO A 32 -15.32 -2.40 14.21
CA PRO A 32 -14.32 -1.80 13.35
C PRO A 32 -13.06 -1.70 14.21
N HIS A 33 -12.19 -2.71 14.08
CA HIS A 33 -10.91 -2.68 14.76
C HIS A 33 -10.23 -1.39 14.34
N ASN A 34 -10.05 -0.48 15.28
CA ASN A 34 -9.32 0.77 15.10
C ASN A 34 -7.82 0.44 14.98
N ARG A 35 -7.49 -0.38 13.98
CA ARG A 35 -6.12 -0.81 13.69
C ARG A 35 -5.40 0.39 13.15
N LYS A 36 -4.31 0.78 13.79
CA LYS A 36 -3.35 1.68 13.16
C LYS A 36 -2.99 1.07 11.81
N LYS A 37 -3.40 1.74 10.74
CA LYS A 37 -3.06 1.27 9.39
C LYS A 37 -1.54 1.31 9.27
N PRO A 38 -0.91 0.21 8.83
CA PRO A 38 0.52 0.23 8.56
C PRO A 38 0.82 1.30 7.51
N PHE A 39 2.03 1.84 7.57
CA PHE A 39 2.50 2.76 6.55
C PHE A 39 2.38 2.09 5.17
N ARG A 40 1.99 2.87 4.19
CA ARG A 40 2.00 2.46 2.77
C ARG A 40 2.35 3.68 1.94
N PHE A 41 3.38 3.55 1.15
CA PHE A 41 3.77 4.58 0.20
C PHE A 41 2.70 4.74 -0.88
N GLU A 42 2.36 5.97 -1.19
CA GLU A 42 1.40 6.29 -2.26
C GLU A 42 2.17 6.86 -3.46
N GLU A 43 2.05 6.20 -4.61
CA GLU A 43 2.77 6.57 -5.84
C GLU A 43 2.50 8.01 -6.29
N MET A 44 1.30 8.53 -6.02
CA MET A 44 0.95 9.92 -6.31
C MET A 44 1.88 10.95 -5.63
N TRP A 45 2.58 10.56 -4.55
CA TRP A 45 3.52 11.44 -3.85
C TRP A 45 4.74 11.79 -4.71
N LEU A 46 5.15 10.91 -5.62
CA LEU A 46 6.26 11.16 -6.56
C LEU A 46 6.00 12.35 -7.49
N SER A 47 4.75 12.79 -7.63
CA SER A 47 4.40 14.00 -8.38
C SER A 47 4.75 15.30 -7.67
N ASN A 48 5.23 15.23 -6.42
CA ASN A 48 5.58 16.40 -5.61
C ASN A 48 7.04 16.33 -5.18
N PRO A 49 7.87 17.34 -5.46
CA PRO A 49 9.30 17.36 -5.10
C PRO A 49 9.56 17.13 -3.62
N GLY A 50 8.68 17.61 -2.73
CA GLY A 50 8.82 17.43 -1.29
C GLY A 50 8.83 15.97 -0.82
N CYS A 51 8.33 15.03 -1.65
CA CYS A 51 8.48 13.60 -1.37
C CYS A 51 9.95 13.19 -1.45
N ASN A 52 10.63 13.54 -2.55
CA ASN A 52 12.04 13.24 -2.75
C ASN A 52 12.90 13.94 -1.70
N GLU A 53 12.65 15.23 -1.46
CA GLU A 53 13.37 16.00 -0.44
C GLU A 53 13.27 15.37 0.95
N THR A 54 12.09 14.86 1.31
CA THR A 54 11.87 14.17 2.60
C THR A 54 12.70 12.90 2.70
N VAL A 55 12.79 12.12 1.64
CA VAL A 55 13.56 10.87 1.62
C VAL A 55 15.06 11.18 1.61
N GLU A 56 15.51 12.09 0.77
CA GLU A 56 16.92 12.54 0.70
C GLU A 56 17.41 13.04 2.06
N ALA A 57 16.60 13.84 2.75
CA ALA A 57 16.93 14.33 4.08
C ALA A 57 17.19 13.21 5.09
N VAL A 58 16.45 12.08 5.00
CA VAL A 58 16.69 10.91 5.86
C VAL A 58 17.98 10.21 5.48
N TRP A 59 18.24 10.01 4.19
CA TRP A 59 19.42 9.29 3.72
C TRP A 59 20.73 10.07 3.98
N HIS A 60 20.71 11.40 3.87
CA HIS A 60 21.87 12.24 4.13
C HIS A 60 22.11 12.59 5.61
N SER A 61 21.04 12.54 6.44
CA SER A 61 21.12 13.00 7.85
C SER A 61 21.64 11.94 8.83
N SER A 62 21.78 10.69 8.41
CA SER A 62 22.07 9.62 9.36
C SER A 62 23.56 9.28 9.41
N ASN A 63 24.17 9.56 10.57
CA ASN A 63 25.46 8.98 10.99
C ASN A 63 25.36 7.47 11.30
N THR A 64 24.38 6.77 10.75
CA THR A 64 24.20 5.34 10.99
C THR A 64 25.17 4.53 10.14
N THR A 65 25.82 3.57 10.78
CA THR A 65 26.69 2.58 10.17
C THR A 65 26.05 1.95 8.92
N GLU A 66 26.87 1.65 7.92
CA GLU A 66 26.49 0.95 6.67
C GLU A 66 26.08 -0.51 6.90
N SER A 67 25.47 -0.80 8.05
CA SER A 67 24.96 -2.12 8.39
C SER A 67 23.55 -2.32 7.85
N SER A 68 23.14 -3.57 7.63
CA SER A 68 21.76 -3.93 7.25
C SER A 68 20.72 -3.39 8.23
N GLU A 69 21.05 -3.33 9.51
CA GLU A 69 20.20 -2.76 10.56
C GLU A 69 20.05 -1.24 10.41
N GLY A 70 21.12 -0.54 10.02
CA GLY A 70 21.08 0.89 9.72
C GLY A 70 20.19 1.20 8.52
N ILE A 71 20.16 0.36 7.50
CA ILE A 71 19.25 0.51 6.34
C ILE A 71 17.79 0.36 6.77
N LEU A 72 17.46 -0.65 7.56
CA LEU A 72 16.09 -0.85 8.06
C LEU A 72 15.61 0.35 8.90
N GLN A 73 16.46 0.90 9.75
CA GLN A 73 16.15 2.09 10.55
C GLN A 73 15.90 3.33 9.67
N ARG A 74 16.66 3.49 8.58
CA ARG A 74 16.43 4.57 7.60
C ARG A 74 15.10 4.39 6.88
N VAL A 75 14.77 3.16 6.45
CA VAL A 75 13.50 2.85 5.81
C VAL A 75 12.32 3.17 6.73
N GLU A 76 12.39 2.76 8.01
CA GLU A 76 11.35 3.09 8.99
C GLU A 76 11.25 4.60 9.24
N LYS A 77 12.38 5.29 9.33
CA LYS A 77 12.39 6.76 9.48
C LYS A 77 11.76 7.44 8.27
N CYS A 78 12.08 7.01 7.04
CA CYS A 78 11.42 7.50 5.84
C CYS A 78 9.89 7.32 5.91
N GLY A 79 9.42 6.16 6.36
CA GLY A 79 7.99 5.90 6.52
C GLY A 79 7.32 6.86 7.50
N ARG A 80 7.97 7.15 8.63
CA ARG A 80 7.46 8.13 9.61
C ARG A 80 7.44 9.55 9.06
N ASP A 81 8.54 9.98 8.45
CA ASP A 81 8.71 11.35 7.95
C ASP A 81 7.77 11.61 6.75
N LEU A 82 7.62 10.65 5.82
CA LEU A 82 6.65 10.71 4.74
C LEU A 82 5.20 10.71 5.25
N SER A 83 4.89 9.97 6.31
CA SER A 83 3.58 10.01 6.94
C SER A 83 3.26 11.38 7.53
N TRP A 84 4.24 12.01 8.16
CA TRP A 84 4.12 13.37 8.67
C TRP A 84 3.97 14.38 7.53
N TRP A 85 4.84 14.29 6.52
CA TRP A 85 4.81 15.15 5.33
C TRP A 85 3.48 15.06 4.59
N ASN A 86 2.97 13.83 4.37
CA ASN A 86 1.67 13.63 3.73
C ASN A 86 0.53 14.31 4.51
N ARG A 87 0.57 14.23 5.83
CA ARG A 87 -0.48 14.80 6.68
C ARG A 87 -0.44 16.33 6.73
N ASN A 88 0.76 16.91 6.78
CA ASN A 88 0.96 18.32 7.09
C ASN A 88 1.28 19.19 5.87
N VAL A 89 1.87 18.62 4.82
CA VAL A 89 2.36 19.35 3.63
C VAL A 89 1.60 18.95 2.37
N PHE A 90 1.61 17.67 2.01
CA PHE A 90 0.96 17.20 0.77
C PHE A 90 -0.57 17.32 0.85
N GLY A 91 -1.14 16.96 1.99
CA GLY A 91 -2.55 17.14 2.28
C GLY A 91 -3.46 16.07 1.68
N ASN A 92 -4.77 16.37 1.68
CA ASN A 92 -5.79 15.42 1.24
C ASN A 92 -6.33 15.85 -0.13
N VAL A 93 -6.08 15.03 -1.15
CA VAL A 93 -6.47 15.29 -2.55
C VAL A 93 -7.96 15.61 -2.70
N TRP A 94 -8.84 14.93 -1.99
CA TRP A 94 -10.29 15.18 -2.09
C TRP A 94 -10.70 16.51 -1.49
N ARG A 95 -10.08 16.91 -0.37
CA ARG A 95 -10.35 18.22 0.24
C ARG A 95 -9.90 19.35 -0.68
N GLU A 96 -8.73 19.21 -1.28
CA GLU A 96 -8.21 20.20 -2.23
C GLU A 96 -9.07 20.25 -3.50
N LEU A 97 -9.48 19.10 -4.04
CA LEU A 97 -10.43 19.07 -5.16
C LEU A 97 -11.73 19.79 -4.85
N ALA A 98 -12.31 19.56 -3.66
CA ALA A 98 -13.53 20.25 -3.24
C ALA A 98 -13.34 21.75 -3.13
N LYS A 99 -12.20 22.22 -2.57
CA LYS A 99 -11.85 23.64 -2.49
C LYS A 99 -11.71 24.27 -3.89
N LEU A 100 -10.93 23.63 -4.78
CA LEU A 100 -10.72 24.15 -6.12
C LEU A 100 -12.00 24.17 -6.95
N ARG A 101 -12.89 23.20 -6.80
CA ARG A 101 -14.21 23.21 -7.45
C ARG A 101 -15.08 24.40 -6.99
N ASN A 102 -15.08 24.69 -5.70
CA ASN A 102 -15.80 25.84 -5.16
C ASN A 102 -15.18 27.18 -5.66
N LEU A 103 -13.85 27.25 -5.75
CA LEU A 103 -13.18 28.41 -6.31
C LEU A 103 -13.45 28.57 -7.81
N LEU A 104 -13.49 27.46 -8.55
CA LEU A 104 -13.83 27.46 -9.97
C LEU A 104 -15.24 27.99 -10.22
N LEU A 105 -16.23 27.53 -9.45
CA LEU A 105 -17.61 28.00 -9.57
C LEU A 105 -17.70 29.54 -9.37
N LYS A 106 -16.99 30.07 -8.37
CA LYS A 106 -16.93 31.52 -8.13
C LYS A 106 -16.23 32.27 -9.27
N ALA A 107 -15.09 31.71 -9.76
CA ALA A 107 -14.35 32.31 -10.87
C ALA A 107 -15.13 32.31 -12.18
N GLU A 108 -15.91 31.26 -12.47
CA GLU A 108 -16.79 31.21 -13.63
C GLU A 108 -17.88 32.29 -13.56
N GLY A 109 -18.47 32.53 -12.38
CA GLY A 109 -19.42 33.64 -12.19
C GLY A 109 -18.83 35.01 -12.47
N VAL A 110 -17.60 35.27 -12.01
CA VAL A 110 -16.87 36.52 -12.28
C VAL A 110 -16.52 36.66 -13.76
N ALA A 111 -16.06 35.57 -14.39
CA ALA A 111 -15.65 35.53 -15.79
C ALA A 111 -16.79 35.87 -16.75
N VAL A 112 -18.02 35.46 -16.42
CA VAL A 112 -19.22 35.82 -17.20
C VAL A 112 -19.43 37.35 -17.25
N LEU A 113 -19.11 38.04 -16.17
CA LEU A 113 -19.30 39.49 -16.07
C LEU A 113 -18.10 40.27 -16.62
N SER A 114 -16.87 39.79 -16.41
CA SER A 114 -15.65 40.50 -16.78
C SER A 114 -15.11 40.14 -18.16
N GLY A 115 -15.50 38.99 -18.72
CA GLY A 115 -14.91 38.39 -19.92
C GLY A 115 -13.53 37.78 -19.72
N ASP A 116 -12.90 37.91 -18.52
CA ASP A 116 -11.57 37.35 -18.23
C ASP A 116 -11.65 35.90 -17.70
N ASN A 117 -11.19 34.97 -18.51
CA ASN A 117 -11.17 33.53 -18.23
C ASN A 117 -9.80 33.05 -17.70
N THR A 118 -8.86 33.92 -17.40
CA THR A 118 -7.49 33.53 -17.00
C THR A 118 -7.52 32.69 -15.73
N ARG A 119 -8.26 33.12 -14.71
CA ARG A 119 -8.39 32.39 -13.44
C ARG A 119 -9.12 31.07 -13.60
N VAL A 120 -10.16 31.03 -14.44
CA VAL A 120 -10.90 29.79 -14.76
C VAL A 120 -9.99 28.76 -15.39
N ARG A 121 -9.16 29.17 -16.36
CA ARG A 121 -8.20 28.27 -17.02
C ARG A 121 -7.15 27.73 -16.04
N GLN A 122 -6.63 28.58 -15.16
CA GLN A 122 -5.67 28.14 -14.14
C GLN A 122 -6.29 27.11 -13.19
N LEU A 123 -7.47 27.39 -12.63
CA LEU A 123 -8.15 26.47 -11.72
C LEU A 123 -8.51 25.13 -12.39
N LYS A 124 -8.86 25.14 -13.68
CA LYS A 124 -9.10 23.89 -14.44
C LYS A 124 -7.83 23.05 -14.56
N LYS A 125 -6.66 23.69 -14.79
CA LYS A 125 -5.36 22.99 -14.80
C LYS A 125 -5.03 22.39 -13.43
N ASP A 126 -5.22 23.16 -12.36
CA ASP A 126 -4.94 22.71 -10.99
C ASP A 126 -5.83 21.53 -10.61
N ILE A 127 -7.11 21.55 -10.99
CA ILE A 127 -8.05 20.45 -10.81
C ILE A 127 -7.60 19.21 -11.58
N GLU A 128 -7.11 19.37 -12.81
CA GLU A 128 -6.63 18.23 -13.63
C GLU A 128 -5.44 17.55 -12.97
N VAL A 129 -4.47 18.30 -12.45
CA VAL A 129 -3.33 17.75 -11.69
C VAL A 129 -3.81 16.91 -10.48
N LEU A 130 -4.80 17.41 -9.73
CA LEU A 130 -5.33 16.67 -8.59
C LEU A 130 -6.15 15.43 -9.02
N ARG A 131 -6.82 15.48 -10.16
CA ARG A 131 -7.50 14.31 -10.73
C ARG A 131 -6.51 13.23 -11.17
N ASP A 132 -5.37 13.63 -11.73
CA ASP A 132 -4.30 12.69 -12.08
C ASP A 132 -3.71 12.02 -10.84
N ARG A 133 -3.50 12.77 -9.76
CA ARG A 133 -3.11 12.19 -8.46
C ARG A 133 -4.14 11.21 -7.92
N GLU A 134 -5.43 11.57 -7.97
CA GLU A 134 -6.53 10.68 -7.56
C GLU A 134 -6.55 9.40 -8.41
N ALA A 135 -6.40 9.51 -9.72
CA ALA A 135 -6.37 8.37 -10.64
C ALA A 135 -5.18 7.45 -10.35
N THR A 136 -3.97 8.00 -10.14
CA THR A 136 -2.76 7.25 -9.77
C THR A 136 -2.96 6.49 -8.47
N MET A 137 -3.51 7.14 -7.44
CA MET A 137 -3.80 6.50 -6.15
C MET A 137 -4.78 5.32 -6.30
N TRP A 138 -5.87 5.49 -7.04
CA TRP A 138 -6.84 4.41 -7.23
C TRP A 138 -6.32 3.29 -8.12
N ALA A 139 -5.53 3.60 -9.16
CA ALA A 139 -4.84 2.60 -9.98
C ALA A 139 -3.90 1.74 -9.12
N GLN A 140 -3.09 2.36 -8.26
CA GLN A 140 -2.23 1.66 -7.32
C GLN A 140 -3.02 0.75 -6.37
N ARG A 141 -4.08 1.25 -5.75
CA ARG A 141 -4.91 0.49 -4.79
C ARG A 141 -5.68 -0.65 -5.43
N SER A 142 -6.09 -0.49 -6.68
CA SER A 142 -6.75 -1.55 -7.46
C SER A 142 -5.78 -2.62 -7.94
N ARG A 143 -4.48 -2.30 -8.09
CA ARG A 143 -3.44 -3.12 -8.71
C ARG A 143 -3.74 -3.53 -10.16
N LEU A 144 -4.51 -2.72 -10.87
CA LEU A 144 -4.85 -2.93 -12.28
C LEU A 144 -3.87 -2.17 -13.17
N LEU A 145 -2.73 -2.79 -13.47
CA LEU A 145 -1.64 -2.15 -14.21
C LEU A 145 -2.02 -1.81 -15.65
N TRP A 146 -2.82 -2.66 -16.30
CA TRP A 146 -3.23 -2.50 -17.70
C TRP A 146 -4.17 -1.31 -17.93
N ALA A 147 -4.91 -0.89 -16.91
CA ALA A 147 -5.88 0.19 -17.04
C ALA A 147 -5.25 1.60 -16.90
N ARG A 148 -3.97 1.69 -16.57
CA ARG A 148 -3.25 2.98 -16.40
C ARG A 148 -3.19 3.82 -17.66
N GLN A 149 -3.19 3.18 -18.81
CA GLN A 149 -2.91 3.84 -20.10
C GLN A 149 -4.17 4.40 -20.78
N TRP A 150 -5.38 3.94 -20.41
CA TRP A 150 -6.56 4.13 -21.26
C TRP A 150 -7.77 4.79 -20.58
N ASP A 151 -7.91 4.71 -19.26
CA ASP A 151 -9.13 5.21 -18.61
C ASP A 151 -8.88 5.78 -17.22
N LYS A 152 -9.22 7.06 -17.03
CA LYS A 152 -9.21 7.74 -15.72
C LYS A 152 -10.48 7.43 -14.92
N ASN A 153 -11.16 6.29 -15.14
CA ASN A 153 -12.40 5.92 -14.47
C ASN A 153 -12.16 5.54 -12.99
N THR A 154 -12.04 6.54 -12.17
CA THR A 154 -11.83 6.37 -10.72
C THR A 154 -12.92 5.54 -10.03
N LYS A 155 -14.17 5.57 -10.52
CA LYS A 155 -15.26 4.74 -9.98
C LYS A 155 -15.00 3.26 -10.16
N TYR A 156 -14.50 2.86 -11.32
CA TYR A 156 -14.13 1.47 -11.60
C TYR A 156 -13.02 0.98 -10.66
N PHE A 157 -11.93 1.74 -10.56
CA PHE A 157 -10.81 1.42 -9.66
C PHE A 157 -11.22 1.37 -8.19
N HIS A 158 -12.06 2.31 -7.77
CA HIS A 158 -12.60 2.35 -6.42
C HIS A 158 -13.44 1.10 -6.11
N SER A 159 -14.34 0.72 -7.01
CA SER A 159 -15.17 -0.47 -6.82
C SER A 159 -14.32 -1.75 -6.76
N TYR A 160 -13.31 -1.86 -7.63
CA TYR A 160 -12.39 -2.99 -7.65
C TYR A 160 -11.52 -3.06 -6.39
N ALA A 161 -10.96 -1.94 -5.95
CA ALA A 161 -10.19 -1.86 -4.70
C ALA A 161 -11.05 -2.26 -3.48
N THR A 162 -12.29 -1.78 -3.44
CA THR A 162 -13.25 -2.13 -2.37
C THR A 162 -13.62 -3.61 -2.39
N LYS A 163 -13.91 -4.17 -3.57
CA LYS A 163 -14.21 -5.61 -3.74
C LYS A 163 -13.02 -6.46 -3.29
N ARG A 164 -11.81 -6.07 -3.66
CA ARG A 164 -10.58 -6.75 -3.25
C ARG A 164 -10.34 -6.67 -1.74
N TYR A 165 -10.54 -5.49 -1.15
CA TYR A 165 -10.43 -5.32 0.31
C TYR A 165 -11.39 -6.26 1.04
N LYS A 166 -12.67 -6.31 0.62
CA LYS A 166 -13.67 -7.21 1.22
C LYS A 166 -13.29 -8.68 1.03
N LYS A 167 -12.80 -9.06 -0.16
CA LYS A 167 -12.35 -10.45 -0.43
C LYS A 167 -11.17 -10.89 0.43
N ASN A 168 -10.26 -9.97 0.72
CA ASN A 168 -9.04 -10.25 1.48
C ASN A 168 -9.19 -10.00 2.99
N LEU A 169 -10.35 -9.54 3.43
CA LEU A 169 -10.62 -9.34 4.84
C LEU A 169 -10.80 -10.70 5.51
N ILE A 170 -9.95 -10.98 6.49
CA ILE A 170 -10.08 -12.15 7.36
C ILE A 170 -10.96 -11.74 8.53
N GLU A 171 -12.21 -12.20 8.53
CA GLU A 171 -13.18 -11.90 9.59
C GLU A 171 -12.96 -12.80 10.81
N GLY A 172 -12.42 -13.99 10.60
CA GLY A 172 -12.09 -14.94 11.64
C GLY A 172 -11.48 -16.20 11.06
N VAL A 173 -11.01 -17.07 11.93
CA VAL A 173 -10.39 -18.35 11.60
C VAL A 173 -10.86 -19.41 12.60
N ARG A 174 -10.94 -20.68 12.17
CA ARG A 174 -11.12 -21.81 13.09
C ARG A 174 -9.77 -22.28 13.60
N ASP A 175 -9.65 -22.45 14.91
CA ASP A 175 -8.48 -23.10 15.51
C ASP A 175 -8.46 -24.60 15.26
N GLY A 176 -7.42 -25.31 15.76
CA GLY A 176 -7.27 -26.74 15.59
C GLY A 176 -8.40 -27.57 16.20
N ASP A 177 -9.13 -27.03 17.17
CA ASP A 177 -10.26 -27.65 17.86
C ASP A 177 -11.61 -27.30 17.19
N GLY A 178 -11.58 -26.51 16.09
CA GLY A 178 -12.76 -26.11 15.35
C GLY A 178 -13.48 -24.87 15.90
N ASN A 179 -12.97 -24.24 16.97
CA ASN A 179 -13.56 -23.04 17.56
C ASN A 179 -13.31 -21.82 16.69
N TRP A 180 -14.33 -20.98 16.54
CA TRP A 180 -14.22 -19.74 15.77
C TRP A 180 -13.54 -18.64 16.58
N LYS A 181 -12.44 -18.11 16.02
CA LYS A 181 -11.67 -16.98 16.57
C LYS A 181 -11.86 -15.75 15.69
N ALA A 182 -12.35 -14.67 16.27
CA ALA A 182 -12.63 -13.41 15.56
C ALA A 182 -11.75 -12.23 16.02
N HIS A 183 -11.17 -12.33 17.23
CA HIS A 183 -10.27 -11.29 17.73
C HIS A 183 -8.90 -11.39 17.04
N LEU A 184 -8.32 -10.23 16.72
CA LEU A 184 -7.05 -10.16 15.98
C LEU A 184 -5.93 -10.96 16.64
N GLU A 185 -5.80 -10.85 17.96
CA GLU A 185 -4.76 -11.52 18.73
C GLU A 185 -4.91 -13.03 18.62
N GLU A 186 -6.15 -13.53 18.76
CA GLU A 186 -6.45 -14.96 18.63
C GLU A 186 -6.21 -15.46 17.21
N ILE A 187 -6.65 -14.70 16.18
CA ILE A 187 -6.39 -15.02 14.77
C ILE A 187 -4.88 -15.09 14.51
N THR A 188 -4.13 -14.09 15.01
CA THR A 188 -2.67 -14.04 14.87
C THR A 188 -2.03 -15.28 15.53
N GLN A 189 -2.48 -15.65 16.71
CA GLN A 189 -1.95 -16.77 17.46
C GLN A 189 -2.21 -18.12 16.75
N VAL A 190 -3.40 -18.28 16.16
CA VAL A 190 -3.72 -19.48 15.35
C VAL A 190 -2.78 -19.59 14.15
N PHE A 191 -2.57 -18.49 13.41
CA PHE A 191 -1.65 -18.51 12.26
C PHE A 191 -0.20 -18.74 12.67
N VAL A 192 0.29 -18.04 13.69
CA VAL A 192 1.68 -18.21 14.17
C VAL A 192 1.92 -19.63 14.63
N SER A 193 1.00 -20.21 15.42
CA SER A 193 1.10 -21.60 15.89
C SER A 193 1.10 -22.59 14.73
N TYR A 194 0.19 -22.42 13.78
CA TYR A 194 0.10 -23.28 12.59
C TYR A 194 1.39 -23.26 11.77
N PHE A 195 1.89 -22.08 11.42
CA PHE A 195 3.10 -21.96 10.61
C PHE A 195 4.36 -22.37 11.35
N ASN A 196 4.45 -22.10 12.65
CA ASN A 196 5.57 -22.60 13.46
C ASN A 196 5.61 -24.14 13.45
N THR A 197 4.46 -24.79 13.61
CA THR A 197 4.39 -26.25 13.53
C THR A 197 4.73 -26.75 12.13
N LEU A 198 4.17 -26.11 11.08
CA LEU A 198 4.39 -26.51 9.69
C LEU A 198 5.85 -26.39 9.26
N PHE A 199 6.54 -25.34 9.69
CA PHE A 199 7.92 -25.07 9.31
C PHE A 199 8.96 -25.55 10.35
N SER A 200 8.51 -26.15 11.44
CA SER A 200 9.41 -26.81 12.39
C SER A 200 9.79 -28.20 11.88
N SER A 201 11.09 -28.47 11.83
CA SER A 201 11.57 -29.83 11.50
C SER A 201 11.39 -30.75 12.70
N SER A 202 10.76 -31.90 12.48
CA SER A 202 10.66 -32.95 13.48
C SER A 202 11.95 -33.76 13.66
N GLY A 203 13.04 -33.33 12.96
CA GLY A 203 14.29 -34.09 12.91
C GLY A 203 14.14 -35.39 12.10
N HIS A 204 14.88 -35.51 11.01
CA HIS A 204 14.79 -36.71 10.18
C HIS A 204 16.03 -37.55 10.35
N ASN A 205 15.85 -38.73 10.90
CA ASN A 205 16.81 -39.83 10.85
C ASN A 205 16.58 -40.59 9.55
N GLY A 206 17.44 -40.42 8.55
CA GLY A 206 17.33 -41.21 7.31
C GLY A 206 17.69 -40.52 6.02
N PHE A 207 18.15 -39.28 6.04
CA PHE A 207 18.57 -38.57 4.83
C PHE A 207 19.70 -39.26 4.06
N ALA A 208 20.57 -39.99 4.73
CA ALA A 208 21.71 -40.67 4.09
C ALA A 208 21.27 -41.53 2.89
N ARG A 209 20.25 -42.40 3.08
CA ARG A 209 19.74 -43.27 2.01
C ARG A 209 19.11 -42.50 0.84
N VAL A 210 18.53 -41.31 1.08
CA VAL A 210 17.97 -40.48 0.02
C VAL A 210 19.08 -39.72 -0.68
N LEU A 211 20.04 -39.21 0.06
CA LEU A 211 21.17 -38.46 -0.49
C LEU A 211 22.09 -39.34 -1.37
N GLU A 212 22.23 -40.63 -1.07
CA GLU A 212 22.94 -41.60 -1.90
C GLU A 212 22.32 -41.74 -3.31
N LEU A 213 21.01 -41.51 -3.44
CA LEU A 213 20.29 -41.62 -4.70
C LEU A 213 20.27 -40.31 -5.51
N VAL A 214 20.63 -39.20 -4.88
CA VAL A 214 20.66 -37.88 -5.53
C VAL A 214 22.07 -37.59 -6.02
N PRO A 215 22.29 -37.49 -7.34
CA PRO A 215 23.63 -37.17 -7.85
C PRO A 215 24.02 -35.76 -7.37
N ASN A 216 25.28 -35.60 -7.00
CA ASN A 216 25.83 -34.29 -6.67
C ASN A 216 26.00 -33.47 -7.97
N VAL A 217 25.01 -32.61 -8.26
CA VAL A 217 24.98 -31.75 -9.46
C VAL A 217 25.53 -30.36 -9.19
N ILE A 218 25.76 -30.01 -7.92
CA ILE A 218 26.31 -28.71 -7.53
C ILE A 218 27.82 -28.85 -7.45
N THR A 219 28.52 -28.14 -8.34
CA THR A 219 30.01 -28.10 -8.32
C THR A 219 30.49 -27.11 -7.26
N ASP A 220 31.76 -27.25 -6.89
CA ASP A 220 32.42 -26.33 -5.94
C ASP A 220 32.42 -24.88 -6.47
N GLU A 221 32.53 -24.69 -7.79
CA GLU A 221 32.46 -23.38 -8.43
C GLU A 221 31.06 -22.77 -8.30
N MET A 222 30.01 -23.57 -8.53
CA MET A 222 28.61 -23.11 -8.33
C MET A 222 28.38 -22.72 -6.89
N ASN A 223 28.83 -23.54 -5.94
CA ASN A 223 28.67 -23.28 -4.52
C ASN A 223 29.45 -22.03 -4.09
N SER A 224 30.66 -21.85 -4.57
CA SER A 224 31.50 -20.65 -4.32
C SER A 224 30.81 -19.40 -4.90
N SER A 225 30.29 -19.51 -6.11
CA SER A 225 29.56 -18.39 -6.75
C SER A 225 28.30 -17.99 -5.98
N LEU A 226 27.54 -18.96 -5.46
CA LEU A 226 26.33 -18.71 -4.67
C LEU A 226 26.64 -18.19 -3.26
N SER A 227 27.82 -18.52 -2.73
CA SER A 227 28.22 -18.14 -1.37
C SER A 227 29.02 -16.83 -1.31
N ARG A 228 29.36 -16.24 -2.45
CA ARG A 228 30.06 -14.95 -2.46
C ARG A 228 29.16 -13.81 -1.95
N ALA A 229 29.78 -12.76 -1.43
CA ALA A 229 29.06 -11.56 -1.05
C ALA A 229 28.40 -10.92 -2.28
N PHE A 230 27.19 -10.38 -2.09
CA PHE A 230 26.50 -9.61 -3.12
C PHE A 230 27.27 -8.33 -3.42
N ASP A 231 27.36 -7.99 -4.70
CA ASP A 231 27.90 -6.71 -5.11
C ASP A 231 26.81 -5.68 -5.43
N ALA A 232 27.19 -4.40 -5.53
CA ALA A 232 26.26 -3.31 -5.78
C ALA A 232 25.53 -3.46 -7.11
N SER A 233 26.18 -4.04 -8.13
CA SER A 233 25.59 -4.24 -9.45
C SER A 233 24.48 -5.29 -9.42
N GLU A 234 24.64 -6.36 -8.66
CA GLU A 234 23.62 -7.38 -8.46
C GLU A 234 22.38 -6.81 -7.78
N VAL A 235 22.59 -5.99 -6.74
CA VAL A 235 21.48 -5.30 -6.05
C VAL A 235 20.75 -4.38 -7.02
N GLN A 236 21.47 -3.62 -7.83
CA GLN A 236 20.88 -2.72 -8.83
C GLN A 236 20.06 -3.48 -9.87
N VAL A 237 20.61 -4.57 -10.43
CA VAL A 237 19.91 -5.41 -11.39
C VAL A 237 18.65 -6.03 -10.77
N ALA A 238 18.76 -6.55 -9.55
CA ALA A 238 17.61 -7.11 -8.84
C ALA A 238 16.49 -6.08 -8.66
N LEU A 239 16.81 -4.86 -8.26
CA LEU A 239 15.85 -3.77 -8.11
C LEU A 239 15.20 -3.37 -9.45
N GLN A 240 15.96 -3.34 -10.55
CA GLN A 240 15.44 -3.03 -11.88
C GLN A 240 14.49 -4.13 -12.41
N GLN A 241 14.75 -5.38 -12.08
CA GLN A 241 13.91 -6.52 -12.47
C GLN A 241 12.62 -6.63 -11.67
N MET A 242 12.55 -5.99 -10.50
CA MET A 242 11.34 -6.02 -9.68
C MET A 242 10.24 -5.15 -10.29
N ALA A 243 9.01 -5.67 -10.37
CA ALA A 243 7.88 -4.88 -10.85
C ALA A 243 7.56 -3.73 -9.88
N PRO A 244 7.49 -2.47 -10.34
CA PRO A 244 7.43 -1.28 -9.50
C PRO A 244 6.21 -1.20 -8.57
N LEU A 245 5.12 -1.90 -8.91
CA LEU A 245 3.87 -1.90 -8.13
C LEU A 245 3.56 -3.25 -7.48
N LYS A 246 4.56 -4.06 -7.24
CA LYS A 246 4.38 -5.25 -6.38
C LYS A 246 3.89 -4.83 -4.99
N ALA A 247 3.30 -5.80 -4.28
CA ALA A 247 2.90 -5.59 -2.89
C ALA A 247 4.14 -5.18 -2.08
N PRO A 248 4.08 -4.07 -1.36
CA PRO A 248 5.16 -3.68 -0.47
C PRO A 248 5.36 -4.73 0.63
N GLY A 249 6.56 -4.79 1.15
CA GLY A 249 6.89 -5.55 2.34
C GLY A 249 6.22 -4.99 3.62
N PRO A 250 6.61 -5.49 4.79
CA PRO A 250 6.12 -4.97 6.09
C PRO A 250 6.41 -3.49 6.29
N ASP A 251 7.47 -2.96 5.66
CA ASP A 251 7.88 -1.56 5.64
C ASP A 251 6.89 -0.64 4.90
N GLY A 252 6.03 -1.20 4.04
CA GLY A 252 5.07 -0.45 3.24
C GLY A 252 5.68 0.39 2.12
N MET A 253 6.98 0.25 1.84
CA MET A 253 7.67 0.98 0.78
C MET A 253 7.43 0.35 -0.59
N LEU A 254 7.40 1.16 -1.63
CA LEU A 254 7.36 0.73 -3.02
C LEU A 254 8.74 0.88 -3.67
N LEU A 255 9.01 -0.01 -4.60
CA LEU A 255 10.25 -0.02 -5.38
C LEU A 255 10.64 1.30 -6.06
N PRO A 256 9.73 2.10 -6.62
CA PRO A 256 10.09 3.36 -7.27
C PRO A 256 10.86 4.35 -6.40
N ILE A 257 10.86 4.17 -5.08
CA ILE A 257 11.64 4.99 -4.16
C ILE A 257 13.12 4.64 -4.22
N PHE A 258 13.45 3.35 -4.33
CA PHE A 258 14.84 2.89 -4.18
C PHE A 258 15.78 3.28 -5.34
N PRO A 259 15.41 3.22 -6.64
CA PRO A 259 16.31 3.63 -7.72
C PRO A 259 16.69 5.11 -7.68
N THR A 260 15.81 5.96 -7.15
CA THR A 260 16.06 7.40 -7.03
C THR A 260 17.12 7.70 -5.95
N PHE A 261 17.32 6.80 -4.99
CA PHE A 261 18.17 7.00 -3.80
C PHE A 261 19.40 6.11 -3.74
N LEU A 262 19.54 5.12 -4.62
CA LEU A 262 20.75 4.30 -4.73
C LEU A 262 21.85 4.92 -5.62
N GLY A 263 21.83 6.26 -5.75
CA GLY A 263 22.87 7.01 -6.42
C GLY A 263 22.98 6.62 -7.90
N HIS A 264 22.08 7.13 -8.72
CA HIS A 264 22.41 7.29 -10.13
C HIS A 264 23.36 8.47 -10.25
N ASP A 265 24.64 8.22 -10.10
CA ASP A 265 25.61 8.91 -10.93
C ASP A 265 25.26 8.49 -12.36
N LYS A 266 24.50 9.33 -13.05
CA LYS A 266 24.34 9.21 -14.50
C LYS A 266 25.72 9.40 -15.11
N PRO A 267 26.13 8.53 -16.06
CA PRO A 267 27.33 8.78 -16.83
C PRO A 267 27.22 10.08 -17.62
#